data_10599501f520a66ef6327578a0da5bd3
#
_entry.id   10599501f520a66ef6327578a0da5bd3
#
_cell.length_a   1.000
_cell.length_b   1.000
_cell.length_c   1.000
_cell.angle_alpha   90.00
_cell.angle_beta   90.00
_cell.angle_gamma   90.00
#
_symmetry.space_group_name_H-M   'P 1'
#
loop_
_entity.id
_entity.type
_entity.pdbx_description
1 polymer ?
#
loop_
_entity_poly.entity_id
_entity_poly.type
_entity_poly.pdbx_seq_one_letter_code
_entity_poly.pdbx_strand_id
1 'polypeptide(L)'
;MKFQMIHENLNVADLERSIRFYNEALDLHEVRRKTTDDFIIVYLKSEVGEFELELTWLKDHPQPYDLGECEFHLAFRADDFDAAHKKHKEMGCICFE
;
A
#
# COMPACT_ATOMS: atom_id res chain seq x y z
N MET A 1 2.53 -28.82 9.01
CA MET A 1 2.92 -27.40 9.19
C MET A 1 1.79 -26.49 8.76
N LYS A 2 1.73 -25.28 9.32
CA LYS A 2 0.74 -24.28 8.95
C LYS A 2 1.47 -22.99 8.60
N PHE A 3 1.06 -22.33 7.50
CA PHE A 3 1.64 -21.05 7.07
C PHE A 3 0.54 -20.02 6.98
N GLN A 4 0.82 -18.82 7.47
CA GLN A 4 -0.11 -17.69 7.40
C GLN A 4 0.55 -16.55 6.64
N MET A 5 -0.14 -15.97 5.67
CA MET A 5 0.33 -14.77 4.97
C MET A 5 0.24 -13.59 5.94
N ILE A 6 1.35 -12.87 6.14
CA ILE A 6 1.41 -11.78 7.12
C ILE A 6 1.63 -10.41 6.51
N HIS A 7 2.37 -10.32 5.41
CA HIS A 7 2.55 -9.03 4.74
C HIS A 7 2.93 -9.19 3.28
N GLU A 8 2.73 -8.13 2.52
CA GLU A 8 3.24 -7.91 1.18
C GLU A 8 4.07 -6.63 1.19
N ASN A 9 5.15 -6.57 0.43
CA ASN A 9 5.98 -5.37 0.34
C ASN A 9 5.84 -4.68 -1.01
N LEU A 10 5.73 -3.34 -0.98
CA LEU A 10 5.86 -2.49 -2.14
C LEU A 10 7.00 -1.50 -1.88
N ASN A 11 7.98 -1.44 -2.78
CA ASN A 11 8.97 -0.38 -2.73
C ASN A 11 8.37 0.90 -3.32
N VAL A 12 8.60 2.02 -2.66
CA VAL A 12 8.03 3.33 -3.04
C VAL A 12 9.12 4.39 -3.11
N ALA A 13 9.01 5.30 -4.08
CA ALA A 13 9.97 6.39 -4.24
C ALA A 13 9.64 7.59 -3.36
N ASP A 14 8.36 7.82 -3.07
CA ASP A 14 7.87 8.91 -2.22
C ASP A 14 7.01 8.32 -1.10
N LEU A 15 7.64 8.08 0.03
CA LEU A 15 7.02 7.37 1.16
C LEU A 15 5.77 8.09 1.70
N GLU A 16 5.88 9.40 1.96
CA GLU A 16 4.77 10.14 2.55
C GLU A 16 3.57 10.23 1.62
N ARG A 17 3.81 10.37 0.32
CA ARG A 17 2.74 10.35 -0.68
C ARG A 17 2.04 8.99 -0.71
N SER A 18 2.80 7.92 -0.66
CA SER A 18 2.24 6.55 -0.66
C SER A 18 1.44 6.29 0.61
N ILE A 19 1.93 6.70 1.77
CA ILE A 19 1.19 6.57 3.04
C ILE A 19 -0.16 7.31 2.94
N ARG A 20 -0.15 8.54 2.46
CA ARG A 20 -1.40 9.33 2.30
C ARG A 20 -2.37 8.65 1.34
N PHE A 21 -1.85 8.14 0.21
CA PHE A 21 -2.70 7.48 -0.77
C PHE A 21 -3.41 6.26 -0.17
N TYR A 22 -2.66 5.38 0.48
CA TYR A 22 -3.25 4.16 1.06
C TYR A 22 -4.17 4.47 2.23
N ASN A 23 -3.88 5.52 2.98
CA ASN A 23 -4.79 5.98 4.03
C ASN A 23 -6.11 6.49 3.44
N GLU A 24 -6.06 7.38 2.45
CA GLU A 24 -7.25 7.95 1.83
C GLU A 24 -8.05 6.93 1.02
N ALA A 25 -7.36 6.13 0.20
CA ALA A 25 -8.05 5.23 -0.72
C ALA A 25 -8.59 3.97 -0.05
N LEU A 26 -7.89 3.42 0.95
CA LEU A 26 -8.16 2.08 1.47
C LEU A 26 -8.26 2.03 3.00
N ASP A 27 -8.27 3.16 3.68
CA ASP A 27 -8.33 3.26 5.15
C ASP A 27 -7.24 2.43 5.84
N LEU A 28 -6.04 2.37 5.24
CA LEU A 28 -4.89 1.73 5.85
C LEU A 28 -4.13 2.72 6.73
N HIS A 29 -3.77 2.29 7.92
CA HIS A 29 -3.10 3.15 8.91
C HIS A 29 -1.74 2.57 9.29
N GLU A 30 -0.77 3.45 9.50
CA GLU A 30 0.54 3.04 9.98
C GLU A 30 0.44 2.46 11.39
N VAL A 31 0.94 1.23 11.57
CA VAL A 31 0.94 0.55 12.87
C VAL A 31 2.33 0.43 13.47
N ARG A 32 3.36 0.48 12.64
CA ARG A 32 4.76 0.52 13.10
C ARG A 32 5.67 0.94 11.95
N ARG A 33 6.90 1.29 12.30
CA ARG A 33 7.89 1.70 11.30
C ARG A 33 9.29 1.30 11.78
N LYS A 34 10.16 0.99 10.84
CA LYS A 34 11.57 0.73 11.10
C LYS A 34 12.40 1.70 10.27
N THR A 35 13.25 2.47 10.94
CA THR A 35 14.10 3.46 10.29
C THR A 35 15.56 3.10 10.51
N THR A 36 16.35 3.10 9.45
CA THR A 36 17.80 2.97 9.47
C THR A 36 18.41 4.10 8.65
N ASP A 37 19.75 4.17 8.59
CA ASP A 37 20.43 5.15 7.75
C ASP A 37 20.17 4.93 6.25
N ASP A 38 19.81 3.71 5.85
CA ASP A 38 19.69 3.31 4.45
C ASP A 38 18.26 3.16 3.97
N PHE A 39 17.31 2.92 4.87
CA PHE A 39 15.92 2.65 4.48
C PHE A 39 14.93 2.99 5.58
N ILE A 40 13.67 3.15 5.17
CA ILE A 40 12.52 3.24 6.07
C ILE A 40 11.50 2.21 5.61
N ILE A 41 10.99 1.40 6.53
CA ILE A 41 9.89 0.47 6.27
C ILE A 41 8.72 0.90 7.14
N VAL A 42 7.56 1.10 6.51
CA VAL A 42 6.31 1.46 7.18
C VAL A 42 5.32 0.32 6.98
N TYR A 43 4.67 -0.10 8.05
CA TYR A 43 3.66 -1.15 8.02
C TYR A 43 2.28 -0.54 8.16
N LEU A 44 1.44 -0.76 7.15
CA LEU A 44 0.07 -0.25 7.10
C LEU A 44 -0.90 -1.40 7.29
N LYS A 45 -2.00 -1.14 7.98
CA LYS A 45 -3.00 -2.17 8.26
C LYS A 45 -4.39 -1.54 8.26
N SER A 46 -5.39 -2.31 7.80
CA SER A 46 -6.80 -1.94 7.96
C SER A 46 -7.32 -2.36 9.32
N GLU A 47 -8.56 -1.97 9.65
CA GLU A 47 -9.22 -2.42 10.88
C GLU A 47 -9.59 -3.89 10.82
N VAL A 48 -9.64 -4.48 9.63
CA VAL A 48 -10.08 -5.85 9.39
C VAL A 48 -8.89 -6.75 9.07
N GLY A 49 -8.77 -7.86 9.81
CA GLY A 49 -7.72 -8.84 9.58
C GLY A 49 -6.37 -8.45 10.16
N GLU A 50 -5.38 -9.29 9.94
CA GLU A 50 -4.03 -9.13 10.47
C GLU A 50 -2.98 -8.86 9.40
N PHE A 51 -3.34 -8.95 8.13
CA PHE A 51 -2.41 -8.77 7.02
C PHE A 51 -1.94 -7.32 6.94
N GLU A 52 -0.65 -7.12 6.71
CA GLU A 52 -0.04 -5.79 6.65
C GLU A 52 0.51 -5.50 5.26
N LEU A 53 0.37 -4.26 4.81
CA LEU A 53 1.07 -3.75 3.63
C LEU A 53 2.34 -3.06 4.10
N GLU A 54 3.48 -3.59 3.66
CA GLU A 54 4.80 -3.05 3.98
C GLU A 54 5.23 -2.11 2.86
N LEU A 55 5.52 -0.85 3.19
CA LEU A 55 6.07 0.13 2.24
C LEU A 55 7.54 0.33 2.57
N THR A 56 8.42 0.08 1.61
CA THR A 56 9.87 0.25 1.78
C THR A 56 10.35 1.42 0.94
N TRP A 57 10.98 2.38 1.61
CA TRP A 57 11.69 3.48 0.98
C TRP A 57 13.19 3.28 1.14
N LEU A 58 13.92 3.36 0.01
CA LEU A 58 15.38 3.21 0.00
C LEU A 58 16.03 4.55 -0.27
N LYS A 59 16.98 4.94 0.58
CA LYS A 59 17.69 6.21 0.48
C LYS A 59 18.36 6.40 -0.88
N ASP A 60 18.95 5.36 -1.43
CA ASP A 60 19.73 5.42 -2.67
C ASP A 60 18.89 5.14 -3.93
N HIS A 61 17.55 5.21 -3.83
CA HIS A 61 16.65 4.99 -4.96
C HIS A 61 15.67 6.17 -5.09
N PRO A 62 16.13 7.35 -5.57
CA PRO A 62 15.25 8.52 -5.67
C PRO A 62 14.30 8.50 -6.86
N GLN A 63 14.57 7.67 -7.88
CA GLN A 63 13.74 7.58 -9.07
C GLN A 63 12.52 6.69 -8.86
N PRO A 64 11.44 6.88 -9.64
CA PRO A 64 10.30 5.97 -9.62
C PRO A 64 10.72 4.54 -9.95
N TYR A 65 9.97 3.56 -9.43
CA TYR A 65 10.20 2.16 -9.74
C TYR A 65 9.56 1.80 -11.07
N ASP A 66 10.27 0.97 -11.83
CA ASP A 66 9.75 0.38 -13.05
C ASP A 66 8.86 -0.82 -12.64
N LEU A 67 7.57 -0.72 -12.92
CA LEU A 67 6.59 -1.74 -12.55
C LEU A 67 6.45 -2.84 -13.61
N GLY A 68 7.27 -2.80 -14.67
CA GLY A 68 7.21 -3.78 -15.74
C GLY A 68 5.86 -3.77 -16.44
N GLU A 69 5.29 -4.93 -16.65
CA GLU A 69 3.99 -5.09 -17.31
C GLU A 69 2.82 -5.09 -16.29
N CYS A 70 3.07 -4.75 -15.04
CA CYS A 70 2.07 -4.76 -13.98
C CYS A 70 1.37 -6.12 -13.81
N GLU A 71 2.16 -7.18 -13.90
CA GLU A 71 1.65 -8.55 -13.78
C GLU A 71 1.37 -8.99 -12.35
N PHE A 72 1.55 -8.08 -11.42
CA PHE A 72 1.30 -8.29 -9.99
C PHE A 72 0.16 -7.36 -9.53
N HIS A 73 -0.66 -7.83 -8.62
CA HIS A 73 -1.70 -6.99 -8.02
C HIS A 73 -2.02 -7.43 -6.59
N LEU A 74 -2.62 -6.52 -5.84
CA LEU A 74 -3.10 -6.76 -4.48
C LEU A 74 -4.60 -6.49 -4.47
N ALA A 75 -5.38 -7.45 -3.96
CA ALA A 75 -6.83 -7.37 -3.98
C ALA A 75 -7.38 -7.05 -2.59
N PHE A 76 -8.41 -6.21 -2.55
CA PHE A 76 -9.11 -5.85 -1.34
C PHE A 76 -10.60 -6.13 -1.51
N ARG A 77 -11.24 -6.60 -0.44
CA ARG A 77 -12.69 -6.69 -0.38
C ARG A 77 -13.21 -5.46 0.35
N ALA A 78 -14.13 -4.75 -0.28
CA ALA A 78 -14.83 -3.63 0.36
C ALA A 78 -16.19 -4.13 0.88
N ASP A 79 -16.60 -3.66 2.05
CA ASP A 79 -17.92 -3.95 2.61
C ASP A 79 -19.04 -3.22 1.86
N ASP A 80 -18.72 -2.09 1.24
CA ASP A 80 -19.64 -1.34 0.38
C ASP A 80 -18.92 -0.99 -0.92
N PHE A 81 -19.07 -1.84 -1.91
CA PHE A 81 -18.39 -1.70 -3.21
C PHE A 81 -18.80 -0.39 -3.92
N ASP A 82 -20.10 -0.05 -3.92
CA ASP A 82 -20.56 1.14 -4.63
C ASP A 82 -20.01 2.42 -4.03
N ALA A 83 -19.96 2.50 -2.71
CA ALA A 83 -19.35 3.65 -2.02
C ALA A 83 -17.85 3.74 -2.27
N ALA A 84 -17.14 2.61 -2.25
CA ALA A 84 -15.70 2.56 -2.54
C ALA A 84 -15.43 3.00 -3.98
N HIS A 85 -16.20 2.50 -4.94
CA HIS A 85 -16.05 2.87 -6.35
C HIS A 85 -16.27 4.38 -6.56
N LYS A 86 -17.31 4.94 -5.95
CA LYS A 86 -17.59 6.37 -6.02
C LYS A 86 -16.44 7.19 -5.46
N LYS A 87 -15.93 6.82 -4.29
CA LYS A 87 -14.80 7.48 -3.64
C LYS A 87 -13.55 7.46 -4.53
N HIS A 88 -13.20 6.30 -5.07
CA HIS A 88 -12.01 6.15 -5.91
C HIS A 88 -12.15 6.91 -7.23
N LYS A 89 -13.36 6.98 -7.76
CA LYS A 89 -13.64 7.78 -8.96
C LYS A 89 -13.43 9.27 -8.68
N GLU A 90 -13.92 9.76 -7.55
CA GLU A 90 -13.72 11.16 -7.11
C GLU A 90 -12.25 11.46 -6.84
N MET A 91 -11.49 10.51 -6.33
CA MET A 91 -10.04 10.64 -6.13
C MET A 91 -9.24 10.57 -7.42
N GLY A 92 -9.85 10.14 -8.53
CA GLY A 92 -9.18 10.01 -9.82
C GLY A 92 -8.16 8.88 -9.86
N CYS A 93 -8.32 7.84 -9.03
CA CYS A 93 -7.35 6.75 -8.95
C CYS A 93 -7.80 5.44 -9.61
N ILE A 94 -8.91 5.46 -10.35
CA ILE A 94 -9.34 4.29 -11.13
C ILE A 94 -8.60 4.28 -12.46
N CYS A 95 -7.79 3.25 -12.68
CA CYS A 95 -7.02 3.12 -13.93
C CYS A 95 -7.83 2.49 -15.04
N PHE A 96 -8.70 1.53 -14.70
CA PHE A 96 -9.64 0.90 -15.63
C PHE A 96 -10.78 0.25 -14.81
N GLU A 97 -11.87 -0.03 -15.49
CA GLU A 97 -13.04 -0.64 -14.87
C GLU A 97 -13.37 -2.01 -15.47
#